data_12bddb71d93b0ae8b9069c0ce08c5377
#
_entry.id   12bddb71d93b0ae8b9069c0ce08c5377
#
_cell.length_a   1.000
_cell.length_b   1.000
_cell.length_c   1.000
_cell.angle_alpha   90.00
_cell.angle_beta   90.00
_cell.angle_gamma   90.00
#
_symmetry.space_group_name_H-M   'P 1'
#
loop_
_entity.id
_entity.type
_entity.pdbx_description
1 polymer ?
#
loop_
_entity_poly.entity_id
_entity_poly.type
_entity_poly.pdbx_seq_one_letter_code
_entity_poly.pdbx_strand_id
1 'polypeptide(L)'
;DYFLRKRVLVDYERSVADVLGLEAASDSLRGVAGQLGTIDFRLPKVAVAERYFLDFDSVTFTKTPKYSYKNPIPECRVYERGTIYRILLGTFNTKRAVATFRGAYPLSYLVNDEGKWCYYTGGFATREEADSVQGVLRRHGFVRPEVVVWTDGEYRNLSREPEAGAAVYRVEITGTDALSEAVKQVIAGTAEGRELSRVGQQL
;
A
#
# COMPACT_ATOMS: atom_id res chain seq x y z
N ASP A 1 15.21 33.88 -4.73
CA ASP A 1 14.52 35.12 -5.01
C ASP A 1 15.27 36.38 -4.54
N TYR A 2 15.83 36.42 -3.32
CA TYR A 2 16.62 37.55 -2.80
C TYR A 2 17.84 37.88 -3.67
N PHE A 3 18.60 36.88 -4.08
CA PHE A 3 19.82 37.07 -4.87
C PHE A 3 19.52 37.49 -6.30
N LEU A 4 18.44 37.00 -6.89
CA LEU A 4 17.98 37.49 -8.20
C LEU A 4 17.60 38.97 -8.14
N ARG A 5 16.88 39.39 -7.11
CA ARG A 5 16.51 40.79 -6.90
C ARG A 5 17.72 41.67 -6.64
N LYS A 6 18.66 41.17 -5.82
CA LYS A 6 19.92 41.88 -5.54
C LYS A 6 20.76 42.06 -6.81
N ARG A 7 20.82 41.02 -7.65
CA ARG A 7 21.52 41.12 -8.94
C ARG A 7 20.91 42.16 -9.86
N VAL A 8 19.59 42.16 -10.00
CA VAL A 8 18.90 43.18 -10.80
C VAL A 8 19.15 44.58 -10.28
N LEU A 9 19.17 44.78 -8.97
CA LEU A 9 19.48 46.08 -8.36
C LEU A 9 20.91 46.53 -8.67
N VAL A 10 21.89 45.64 -8.49
CA VAL A 10 23.30 45.92 -8.77
C VAL A 10 23.52 46.25 -10.26
N ASP A 11 22.87 45.51 -11.16
CA ASP A 11 22.95 45.79 -12.60
C ASP A 11 22.31 47.14 -12.95
N TYR A 12 21.20 47.51 -12.29
CA TYR A 12 20.58 48.82 -12.45
C TYR A 12 21.48 49.95 -11.93
N GLU A 13 22.01 49.84 -10.70
CA GLU A 13 22.90 50.83 -10.09
C GLU A 13 24.19 51.03 -10.94
N ARG A 14 24.72 49.94 -11.49
CA ARG A 14 25.85 50.02 -12.42
C ARG A 14 25.50 50.82 -13.69
N SER A 15 24.33 50.53 -14.27
CA SER A 15 23.88 51.27 -15.47
C SER A 15 23.72 52.76 -15.19
N VAL A 16 23.23 53.12 -14.00
CA VAL A 16 23.15 54.52 -13.57
C VAL A 16 24.51 55.13 -13.38
N ALA A 17 25.48 54.43 -12.75
CA ALA A 17 26.85 54.87 -12.57
C ALA A 17 27.56 55.09 -13.91
N ASP A 18 27.37 54.22 -14.89
CA ASP A 18 27.89 54.33 -16.25
C ASP A 18 27.36 55.61 -16.95
N VAL A 19 26.06 55.88 -16.86
CA VAL A 19 25.42 57.06 -17.44
C VAL A 19 25.92 58.36 -16.81
N LEU A 20 26.19 58.34 -15.50
CA LEU A 20 26.70 59.49 -14.76
C LEU A 20 28.22 59.66 -14.83
N GLY A 21 28.95 58.79 -15.56
CA GLY A 21 30.41 58.83 -15.67
C GLY A 21 31.13 58.52 -14.36
N LEU A 22 30.54 57.78 -13.44
CA LEU A 22 31.11 57.40 -12.15
C LEU A 22 31.90 56.08 -12.30
N GLU A 23 33.04 56.09 -12.96
CA GLU A 23 33.83 54.90 -13.31
C GLU A 23 34.21 54.05 -12.09
N ALA A 24 34.66 54.65 -11.00
CA ALA A 24 35.03 53.91 -9.79
C ALA A 24 33.82 53.16 -9.13
N ALA A 25 32.64 53.78 -9.19
CA ALA A 25 31.43 53.16 -8.70
C ALA A 25 30.97 52.02 -9.64
N SER A 26 31.03 52.22 -10.94
CA SER A 26 30.70 51.21 -11.95
C SER A 26 31.62 49.98 -11.83
N ASP A 27 32.92 50.15 -11.66
CA ASP A 27 33.86 49.04 -11.49
C ASP A 27 33.64 48.27 -10.18
N SER A 28 33.33 48.98 -9.08
CA SER A 28 32.96 48.35 -7.81
C SER A 28 31.71 47.48 -7.94
N LEU A 29 30.65 48.01 -8.58
CA LEU A 29 29.43 47.32 -8.83
C LEU A 29 29.60 46.12 -9.78
N ARG A 30 30.49 46.20 -10.76
CA ARG A 30 30.88 45.10 -11.64
C ARG A 30 31.52 43.96 -10.85
N GLY A 31 32.37 44.27 -9.87
CA GLY A 31 32.93 43.29 -8.94
C GLY A 31 31.84 42.56 -8.12
N VAL A 32 30.89 43.31 -7.56
CA VAL A 32 29.76 42.74 -6.81
C VAL A 32 28.86 41.88 -7.70
N ALA A 33 28.58 42.34 -8.91
CA ALA A 33 27.78 41.55 -9.86
C ALA A 33 28.47 40.22 -10.22
N GLY A 34 29.78 40.22 -10.39
CA GLY A 34 30.59 39.03 -10.62
C GLY A 34 30.52 38.04 -9.46
N GLN A 35 30.63 38.53 -8.22
CA GLN A 35 30.46 37.67 -7.03
C GLN A 35 29.07 37.08 -6.91
N LEU A 36 28.03 37.85 -7.20
CA LEU A 36 26.64 37.35 -7.18
C LEU A 36 26.39 36.34 -8.29
N GLY A 37 27.07 36.41 -9.42
CA GLY A 37 26.96 35.47 -10.54
C GLY A 37 27.63 34.11 -10.26
N THR A 38 28.59 34.06 -9.35
CA THR A 38 29.32 32.84 -8.97
C THR A 38 28.62 32.04 -7.84
N ILE A 39 27.64 32.65 -7.17
CA ILE A 39 26.92 31.99 -6.11
C ILE A 39 25.87 31.06 -6.76
N ASP A 40 26.22 29.79 -6.89
CA ASP A 40 25.27 28.74 -7.33
C ASP A 40 24.37 28.38 -6.16
N PHE A 41 23.23 29.07 -6.06
CA PHE A 41 22.17 28.74 -5.10
C PHE A 41 21.34 27.53 -5.60
N ARG A 42 21.98 26.41 -5.75
CA ARG A 42 21.28 25.15 -5.75
C ARG A 42 20.98 24.81 -4.30
N LEU A 43 19.74 25.07 -3.89
CA LEU A 43 19.24 24.48 -2.66
C LEU A 43 19.58 22.99 -2.72
N PRO A 44 20.32 22.44 -1.73
CA PRO A 44 20.52 21.01 -1.68
C PRO A 44 19.14 20.37 -1.79
N LYS A 45 18.97 19.42 -2.72
CA LYS A 45 17.76 18.61 -2.76
C LYS A 45 17.72 17.87 -1.45
N VAL A 46 17.02 18.45 -0.48
CA VAL A 46 16.69 17.73 0.75
C VAL A 46 15.83 16.59 0.29
N ALA A 47 16.37 15.38 0.32
CA ALA A 47 15.58 14.19 0.21
C ALA A 47 14.67 14.18 1.45
N VAL A 48 13.49 14.79 1.32
CA VAL A 48 12.44 14.65 2.31
C VAL A 48 12.08 13.18 2.23
N ALA A 49 12.47 12.40 3.25
CA ALA A 49 11.93 11.07 3.43
C ALA A 49 10.43 11.27 3.61
N GLU A 50 9.68 11.00 2.56
CA GLU A 50 8.22 11.02 2.63
C GLU A 50 7.83 10.01 3.70
N ARG A 51 7.33 10.50 4.82
CA ARG A 51 6.81 9.66 5.88
C ARG A 51 5.40 9.26 5.47
N TYR A 52 5.25 8.02 5.04
CA TYR A 52 3.94 7.43 4.83
C TYR A 52 3.37 7.02 6.18
N PHE A 53 2.29 7.67 6.57
CA PHE A 53 1.55 7.29 7.77
C PHE A 53 0.48 6.29 7.36
N LEU A 54 0.70 5.04 7.73
CA LEU A 54 -0.33 4.02 7.62
C LEU A 54 -1.31 4.18 8.77
N ASP A 55 -2.61 4.12 8.50
CA ASP A 55 -3.64 4.17 9.53
C ASP A 55 -3.80 2.79 10.18
N PHE A 56 -3.13 2.60 11.31
CA PHE A 56 -3.28 1.39 12.13
C PHE A 56 -4.37 1.60 13.17
N ASP A 57 -5.43 0.82 13.06
CA ASP A 57 -6.61 0.91 13.93
C ASP A 57 -7.02 -0.47 14.43
N SER A 58 -7.19 -0.61 15.75
CA SER A 58 -7.72 -1.82 16.34
C SER A 58 -9.24 -1.92 16.16
N VAL A 59 -9.75 -3.16 16.05
CA VAL A 59 -11.19 -3.41 15.90
C VAL A 59 -11.87 -3.37 17.26
N THR A 60 -12.93 -2.59 17.35
CA THR A 60 -13.81 -2.50 18.51
C THR A 60 -15.26 -2.78 18.12
N PHE A 61 -16.10 -3.16 19.09
CA PHE A 61 -17.52 -3.39 18.86
C PHE A 61 -18.34 -2.40 19.67
N THR A 62 -19.20 -1.67 18.99
CA THR A 62 -20.03 -0.63 19.61
C THR A 62 -21.51 -0.99 19.50
N LYS A 63 -22.25 -0.81 20.62
CA LYS A 63 -23.70 -0.99 20.61
C LYS A 63 -24.42 0.09 19.79
N THR A 64 -23.88 1.31 19.83
CA THR A 64 -24.42 2.43 19.06
C THR A 64 -23.67 2.53 17.73
N PRO A 65 -24.38 2.55 16.59
CA PRO A 65 -23.73 2.69 15.28
C PRO A 65 -22.90 3.97 15.18
N LYS A 66 -21.63 3.84 14.83
CA LYS A 66 -20.73 4.99 14.58
C LYS A 66 -20.97 5.62 13.21
N TYR A 67 -21.56 4.86 12.29
CA TYR A 67 -21.84 5.30 10.93
C TYR A 67 -23.35 5.53 10.75
N SER A 68 -23.67 6.56 9.96
CA SER A 68 -25.04 6.97 9.67
C SER A 68 -25.10 7.59 8.26
N TYR A 69 -26.27 8.06 7.83
CA TYR A 69 -26.40 8.80 6.59
C TYR A 69 -25.52 10.07 6.55
N LYS A 70 -25.37 10.75 7.71
CA LYS A 70 -24.53 11.97 7.84
C LYS A 70 -23.03 11.63 7.99
N ASN A 71 -22.71 10.43 8.45
CA ASN A 71 -21.37 9.93 8.61
C ASN A 71 -21.28 8.52 8.00
N PRO A 72 -21.20 8.40 6.67
CA PRO A 72 -21.19 7.11 5.99
C PRO A 72 -19.87 6.36 6.26
N ILE A 73 -19.88 5.05 6.01
CA ILE A 73 -18.65 4.25 6.01
C ILE A 73 -17.72 4.86 4.95
N PRO A 74 -16.47 5.20 5.31
CA PRO A 74 -15.52 5.80 4.38
C PRO A 74 -14.99 4.78 3.36
N GLU A 75 -14.48 5.30 2.27
CA GLU A 75 -13.71 4.50 1.32
C GLU A 75 -12.37 4.08 1.94
N CYS A 76 -11.94 2.86 1.63
CA CYS A 76 -10.69 2.30 2.11
C CYS A 76 -9.51 3.02 1.45
N ARG A 77 -8.61 3.58 2.25
CA ARG A 77 -7.37 4.14 1.74
C ARG A 77 -6.40 3.01 1.37
N VAL A 78 -5.95 3.03 0.12
CA VAL A 78 -4.85 2.19 -0.36
C VAL A 78 -3.60 3.05 -0.42
N TYR A 79 -2.55 2.62 0.24
CA TYR A 79 -1.28 3.33 0.31
C TYR A 79 -0.32 2.78 -0.74
N GLU A 80 0.31 3.67 -1.50
CA GLU A 80 1.28 3.32 -2.54
C GLU A 80 2.58 2.73 -1.97
N ARG A 81 2.83 2.92 -0.68
CA ARG A 81 4.03 2.41 0.01
C ARG A 81 3.69 1.91 1.40
N GLY A 82 4.43 0.87 1.79
CA GLY A 82 4.29 0.24 3.10
C GLY A 82 3.33 -0.93 3.10
N THR A 83 3.31 -1.65 4.21
CA THR A 83 2.49 -2.86 4.38
C THR A 83 1.45 -2.63 5.45
N ILE A 84 0.19 -2.90 5.13
CA ILE A 84 -0.94 -2.85 6.07
C ILE A 84 -1.82 -4.08 5.91
N TYR A 85 -2.12 -4.73 7.03
CA TYR A 85 -3.05 -5.85 7.11
C TYR A 85 -4.42 -5.34 7.50
N ARG A 86 -5.46 -5.87 6.88
CA ARG A 86 -6.87 -5.59 7.23
C ARG A 86 -7.67 -6.88 7.20
N ILE A 87 -8.89 -6.83 7.71
CA ILE A 87 -9.79 -7.97 7.66
C ILE A 87 -10.96 -7.65 6.75
N LEU A 88 -11.10 -8.45 5.68
CA LEU A 88 -12.24 -8.42 4.78
C LEU A 88 -13.40 -9.12 5.47
N LEU A 89 -14.48 -8.38 5.75
CA LEU A 89 -15.70 -8.89 6.38
C LEU A 89 -16.63 -9.56 5.40
N GLY A 90 -16.57 -9.17 4.14
CA GLY A 90 -17.35 -9.75 3.06
C GLY A 90 -17.35 -8.92 1.79
N THR A 91 -17.72 -9.56 0.70
CA THR A 91 -17.87 -8.99 -0.65
C THR A 91 -19.32 -9.12 -1.10
N PHE A 92 -19.91 -8.03 -1.56
CA PHE A 92 -21.34 -7.95 -1.86
C PHE A 92 -21.58 -7.28 -3.21
N ASN A 93 -22.60 -7.68 -3.92
CA ASN A 93 -22.99 -7.08 -5.20
C ASN A 93 -23.56 -5.66 -5.03
N THR A 94 -24.04 -5.32 -3.82
CA THR A 94 -24.67 -4.03 -3.53
C THR A 94 -24.15 -3.47 -2.20
N LYS A 95 -24.24 -2.17 -2.04
CA LYS A 95 -23.90 -1.47 -0.78
C LYS A 95 -24.73 -2.05 0.38
N ARG A 96 -24.08 -2.32 1.50
CA ARG A 96 -24.72 -2.89 2.69
C ARG A 96 -25.01 -1.84 3.76
N ALA A 97 -26.09 -2.08 4.50
CA ALA A 97 -26.41 -1.26 5.67
C ALA A 97 -25.40 -1.52 6.80
N VAL A 98 -25.15 -0.49 7.62
CA VAL A 98 -24.20 -0.55 8.75
C VAL A 98 -24.54 -1.68 9.73
N ALA A 99 -25.82 -1.96 9.93
CA ALA A 99 -26.31 -3.04 10.81
C ALA A 99 -25.77 -4.43 10.43
N THR A 100 -25.43 -4.66 9.15
CA THR A 100 -24.85 -5.90 8.65
C THR A 100 -23.54 -6.23 9.38
N PHE A 101 -22.80 -5.21 9.82
CA PHE A 101 -21.47 -5.35 10.41
C PHE A 101 -21.48 -5.42 11.94
N ARG A 102 -22.65 -5.63 12.57
CA ARG A 102 -22.80 -5.98 14.00
C ARG A 102 -22.03 -5.06 14.97
N GLY A 103 -21.92 -3.78 14.64
CA GLY A 103 -21.22 -2.79 15.47
C GLY A 103 -19.70 -2.81 15.37
N ALA A 104 -19.12 -3.55 14.45
CA ALA A 104 -17.67 -3.49 14.20
C ALA A 104 -17.24 -2.08 13.77
N TYR A 105 -16.14 -1.61 14.33
CA TYR A 105 -15.52 -0.31 14.06
C TYR A 105 -14.00 -0.43 14.19
N PRO A 106 -13.20 0.22 13.33
CA PRO A 106 -13.61 1.00 12.16
C PRO A 106 -14.05 0.12 11.00
N LEU A 107 -14.84 0.70 10.09
CA LEU A 107 -15.20 0.08 8.82
C LEU A 107 -14.72 0.95 7.66
N SER A 108 -14.33 0.31 6.58
CA SER A 108 -14.10 0.96 5.29
C SER A 108 -14.60 0.06 4.17
N TYR A 109 -14.79 0.62 2.97
CA TYR A 109 -15.17 -0.17 1.81
C TYR A 109 -14.30 0.17 0.61
N LEU A 110 -14.18 -0.78 -0.31
CA LEU A 110 -13.61 -0.59 -1.64
C LEU A 110 -14.52 -1.29 -2.66
N VAL A 111 -14.69 -0.70 -3.81
CA VAL A 111 -15.34 -1.38 -4.94
C VAL A 111 -14.25 -2.01 -5.79
N ASN A 112 -14.30 -3.33 -5.95
CA ASN A 112 -13.31 -4.05 -6.75
C ASN A 112 -13.59 -3.91 -8.26
N ASP A 113 -12.70 -4.43 -9.10
CA ASP A 113 -12.79 -4.36 -10.57
C ASP A 113 -14.05 -5.04 -11.14
N GLU A 114 -14.66 -5.96 -10.37
CA GLU A 114 -15.94 -6.61 -10.71
C GLU A 114 -17.16 -5.78 -10.29
N GLY A 115 -16.97 -4.57 -9.76
CA GLY A 115 -18.03 -3.71 -9.25
C GLY A 115 -18.65 -4.18 -7.92
N LYS A 116 -18.02 -5.09 -7.19
CA LYS A 116 -18.49 -5.59 -5.90
C LYS A 116 -17.97 -4.76 -4.75
N TRP A 117 -18.80 -4.60 -3.74
CA TRP A 117 -18.52 -3.86 -2.51
C TRP A 117 -17.80 -4.76 -1.51
N CYS A 118 -16.52 -4.50 -1.30
CA CYS A 118 -15.68 -5.19 -0.34
C CYS A 118 -15.58 -4.34 0.94
N TYR A 119 -15.96 -4.90 2.10
CA TYR A 119 -15.93 -4.21 3.37
C TYR A 119 -14.80 -4.71 4.24
N TYR A 120 -14.02 -3.77 4.77
CA TYR A 120 -12.84 -4.05 5.59
C TYR A 120 -12.99 -3.45 6.98
N THR A 121 -12.28 -4.05 7.93
CA THR A 121 -12.16 -3.53 9.29
C THR A 121 -10.73 -3.64 9.80
N GLY A 122 -10.37 -2.74 10.70
CA GLY A 122 -9.06 -2.67 11.31
C GLY A 122 -7.96 -2.20 10.34
N GLY A 123 -6.79 -2.03 10.91
CA GLY A 123 -5.53 -1.76 10.24
C GLY A 123 -4.42 -2.25 11.15
N PHE A 124 -3.63 -3.23 10.72
CA PHE A 124 -2.64 -3.90 11.56
C PHE A 124 -1.27 -3.84 10.92
N ALA A 125 -0.24 -3.72 11.75
CA ALA A 125 1.14 -3.72 11.29
C ALA A 125 1.66 -5.12 10.99
N THR A 126 1.11 -6.14 11.64
CA THR A 126 1.55 -7.53 11.51
C THR A 126 0.40 -8.47 11.16
N ARG A 127 0.74 -9.61 10.56
CA ARG A 127 -0.21 -10.67 10.24
C ARG A 127 -0.79 -11.30 11.51
N GLU A 128 0.03 -11.50 12.52
CA GLU A 128 -0.35 -12.12 13.80
C GLU A 128 -1.44 -11.32 14.51
N GLU A 129 -1.34 -9.98 14.49
CA GLU A 129 -2.39 -9.10 15.02
C GLU A 129 -3.70 -9.29 14.26
N ALA A 130 -3.64 -9.31 12.92
CA ALA A 130 -4.81 -9.51 12.08
C ALA A 130 -5.45 -10.88 12.29
N ASP A 131 -4.65 -11.95 12.39
CA ASP A 131 -5.13 -13.33 12.64
C ASP A 131 -5.81 -13.42 14.02
N SER A 132 -5.24 -12.78 15.05
CA SER A 132 -5.83 -12.71 16.39
C SER A 132 -7.21 -12.07 16.35
N VAL A 133 -7.34 -10.92 15.68
CA VAL A 133 -8.61 -10.17 15.55
C VAL A 133 -9.59 -10.91 14.64
N GLN A 134 -9.14 -11.63 13.62
CA GLN A 134 -9.99 -12.52 12.83
C GLN A 134 -10.70 -13.55 13.71
N GLY A 135 -9.99 -14.12 14.70
CA GLY A 135 -10.58 -15.03 15.69
C GLY A 135 -11.65 -14.34 16.56
N VAL A 136 -11.43 -13.08 16.93
CA VAL A 136 -12.43 -12.28 17.66
C VAL A 136 -13.67 -12.05 16.80
N LEU A 137 -13.51 -11.66 15.55
CA LEU A 137 -14.61 -11.43 14.62
C LEU A 137 -15.47 -12.69 14.42
N ARG A 138 -14.86 -13.88 14.31
CA ARG A 138 -15.58 -15.14 14.23
C ARG A 138 -16.46 -15.38 15.47
N ARG A 139 -15.95 -15.09 16.67
CA ARG A 139 -16.73 -15.18 17.92
C ARG A 139 -17.88 -14.18 17.96
N HIS A 140 -17.74 -13.03 17.33
CA HIS A 140 -18.80 -12.04 17.16
C HIS A 140 -19.78 -12.36 16.02
N GLY A 141 -19.65 -13.54 15.40
CA GLY A 141 -20.62 -14.09 14.44
C GLY A 141 -20.38 -13.65 13.00
N PHE A 142 -19.18 -13.19 12.66
CA PHE A 142 -18.77 -13.07 11.27
C PHE A 142 -18.40 -14.46 10.75
N VAL A 143 -19.08 -14.91 9.70
CA VAL A 143 -18.95 -16.30 9.24
C VAL A 143 -17.60 -16.54 8.59
N ARG A 144 -17.13 -15.59 7.80
CA ARG A 144 -15.92 -15.77 6.97
C ARG A 144 -15.10 -14.48 6.86
N PRO A 145 -14.55 -13.98 7.98
CA PRO A 145 -13.63 -12.87 7.91
C PRO A 145 -12.30 -13.38 7.32
N GLU A 146 -11.75 -12.65 6.35
CA GLU A 146 -10.52 -13.02 5.64
C GLU A 146 -9.43 -11.99 5.90
N VAL A 147 -8.22 -12.43 6.24
CA VAL A 147 -7.06 -11.54 6.38
C VAL A 147 -6.54 -11.19 4.99
N VAL A 148 -6.39 -9.92 4.76
CA VAL A 148 -5.88 -9.35 3.52
C VAL A 148 -4.72 -8.41 3.80
N VAL A 149 -3.86 -8.19 2.83
CA VAL A 149 -2.71 -7.30 2.94
C VAL A 149 -2.61 -6.42 1.70
N TRP A 150 -2.24 -5.18 1.91
CA TRP A 150 -1.71 -4.30 0.87
C TRP A 150 -0.23 -4.07 1.15
N THR A 151 0.61 -4.35 0.16
CA THR A 151 2.04 -4.06 0.20
C THR A 151 2.37 -3.20 -1.01
N ASP A 152 2.80 -1.98 -0.77
CA ASP A 152 3.14 -1.01 -1.82
C ASP A 152 2.03 -0.84 -2.89
N GLY A 153 0.77 -0.84 -2.44
CA GLY A 153 -0.43 -0.72 -3.27
C GLY A 153 -0.96 -2.05 -3.83
N GLU A 154 -0.20 -3.13 -3.76
CA GLU A 154 -0.61 -4.44 -4.23
C GLU A 154 -1.47 -5.17 -3.20
N TYR A 155 -2.64 -5.64 -3.65
CA TYR A 155 -3.60 -6.39 -2.83
C TYR A 155 -3.35 -7.88 -2.90
N ARG A 156 -3.32 -8.55 -1.72
CA ARG A 156 -3.29 -10.01 -1.60
C ARG A 156 -4.24 -10.50 -0.51
N ASN A 157 -4.92 -11.61 -0.76
CA ASN A 157 -5.80 -12.22 0.22
C ASN A 157 -5.12 -13.45 0.85
N LEU A 158 -4.55 -13.25 2.03
CA LEU A 158 -3.76 -14.27 2.72
C LEU A 158 -4.60 -15.47 3.21
N SER A 159 -5.90 -15.28 3.42
CA SER A 159 -6.80 -16.36 3.83
C SER A 159 -7.19 -17.29 2.68
N ARG A 160 -6.95 -16.89 1.43
CA ARG A 160 -7.21 -17.68 0.22
C ARG A 160 -5.93 -18.21 -0.42
N GLU A 161 -4.79 -17.61 -0.09
CA GLU A 161 -3.51 -18.12 -0.55
C GLU A 161 -3.18 -19.41 0.21
N PRO A 162 -2.67 -20.45 -0.47
CA PRO A 162 -2.10 -21.59 0.22
C PRO A 162 -0.98 -21.10 1.14
N GLU A 163 -0.87 -21.65 2.34
CA GLU A 163 0.20 -21.29 3.29
C GLU A 163 1.55 -21.32 2.59
N ALA A 164 2.35 -20.27 2.81
CA ALA A 164 3.71 -20.17 2.26
C ALA A 164 4.54 -21.35 2.83
N GLY A 165 4.69 -22.39 2.08
CA GLY A 165 5.28 -23.69 2.48
C GLY A 165 4.60 -24.87 1.80
N ALA A 166 3.33 -24.76 1.45
CA ALA A 166 2.66 -25.69 0.55
C ALA A 166 3.00 -25.31 -0.91
N ALA A 167 4.23 -25.51 -1.32
CA ALA A 167 4.57 -25.46 -2.74
C ALA A 167 3.80 -26.58 -3.42
N VAL A 168 2.69 -26.26 -4.09
CA VAL A 168 1.98 -27.21 -4.95
C VAL A 168 2.81 -27.37 -6.21
N TYR A 169 3.72 -28.33 -6.20
CA TYR A 169 4.44 -28.73 -7.39
C TYR A 169 3.51 -29.57 -8.26
N ARG A 170 3.10 -29.05 -9.40
CA ARG A 170 2.48 -29.87 -10.44
C ARG A 170 3.62 -30.61 -11.17
N VAL A 171 3.83 -31.86 -10.86
CA VAL A 171 4.78 -32.70 -11.55
C VAL A 171 4.03 -33.37 -12.70
N GLU A 172 4.25 -32.95 -13.93
CA GLU A 172 3.84 -33.66 -15.13
C GLU A 172 4.88 -34.75 -15.43
N ILE A 173 4.53 -36.00 -15.19
CA ILE A 173 5.38 -37.14 -15.54
C ILE A 173 4.94 -37.62 -16.93
N THR A 174 5.69 -37.19 -17.95
CA THR A 174 5.51 -37.66 -19.32
C THR A 174 6.54 -38.74 -19.62
N GLY A 175 6.03 -39.91 -19.98
CA GLY A 175 6.87 -41.07 -20.35
C GLY A 175 6.34 -42.38 -19.76
N THR A 176 6.65 -43.46 -20.46
CA THR A 176 6.25 -44.83 -20.07
C THR A 176 7.47 -45.69 -19.69
N ASP A 177 8.61 -45.05 -19.40
CA ASP A 177 9.83 -45.74 -19.02
C ASP A 177 9.82 -46.19 -17.54
N ALA A 178 10.67 -47.13 -17.20
CA ALA A 178 10.79 -47.68 -15.83
C ALA A 178 11.13 -46.62 -14.78
N LEU A 179 11.81 -45.54 -15.17
CA LEU A 179 12.17 -44.42 -14.28
C LEU A 179 10.92 -43.58 -13.93
N SER A 180 10.06 -43.29 -14.94
CA SER A 180 8.80 -42.61 -14.73
C SER A 180 7.87 -43.38 -13.79
N GLU A 181 7.80 -44.68 -13.92
CA GLU A 181 6.98 -45.51 -13.03
C GLU A 181 7.55 -45.55 -11.59
N ALA A 182 8.88 -45.60 -11.43
CA ALA A 182 9.49 -45.52 -10.12
C ALA A 182 9.22 -44.18 -9.40
N VAL A 183 9.29 -43.06 -10.14
CA VAL A 183 8.99 -41.75 -9.61
C VAL A 183 7.49 -41.62 -9.25
N LYS A 184 6.59 -42.16 -10.06
CA LYS A 184 5.14 -42.21 -9.76
C LYS A 184 4.86 -42.99 -8.48
N GLN A 185 5.55 -44.15 -8.27
CA GLN A 185 5.42 -44.96 -7.06
C GLN A 185 5.90 -44.22 -5.79
N VAL A 186 7.01 -43.49 -5.89
CA VAL A 186 7.54 -42.69 -4.77
C VAL A 186 6.54 -41.55 -4.42
N ILE A 187 6.03 -40.83 -5.41
CA ILE A 187 5.04 -39.77 -5.20
C ILE A 187 3.72 -40.33 -4.63
N ALA A 188 3.24 -41.45 -5.15
CA ALA A 188 2.06 -42.13 -4.63
C ALA A 188 2.21 -42.66 -3.20
N GLY A 189 3.44 -42.84 -2.74
CA GLY A 189 3.78 -43.24 -1.36
C GLY A 189 3.65 -42.08 -0.36
N THR A 190 3.73 -40.84 -0.80
CA THR A 190 3.54 -39.63 0.05
C THR A 190 2.06 -39.36 0.29
N ALA A 191 1.72 -38.69 1.42
CA ALA A 191 0.34 -38.30 1.72
C ALA A 191 -0.26 -37.38 0.64
N GLU A 192 0.55 -36.45 0.14
CA GLU A 192 0.20 -35.50 -0.93
C GLU A 192 0.03 -36.16 -2.29
N GLY A 193 0.89 -37.16 -2.62
CA GLY A 193 0.76 -37.95 -3.83
C GLY A 193 -0.50 -38.81 -3.87
N ARG A 194 -0.99 -39.26 -2.73
CA ARG A 194 -2.26 -40.01 -2.62
C ARG A 194 -3.47 -39.10 -2.89
N GLU A 195 -3.42 -37.86 -2.49
CA GLU A 195 -4.49 -36.89 -2.75
C GLU A 195 -4.56 -36.51 -4.23
N LEU A 196 -3.41 -36.26 -4.87
CA LEU A 196 -3.32 -36.02 -6.32
C LEU A 196 -3.80 -37.22 -7.16
N SER A 197 -3.51 -38.43 -6.75
CA SER A 197 -3.96 -39.66 -7.39
C SER A 197 -5.49 -39.83 -7.32
N ARG A 198 -6.14 -39.40 -6.22
CA ARG A 198 -7.59 -39.41 -6.10
C ARG A 198 -8.28 -38.40 -7.01
N VAL A 199 -7.70 -37.21 -7.18
CA VAL A 199 -8.24 -36.18 -8.07
C VAL A 199 -8.12 -36.60 -9.54
N GLY A 200 -7.03 -37.28 -9.92
CA GLY A 200 -6.83 -37.78 -11.27
C GLY A 200 -7.73 -38.97 -11.68
N GLN A 201 -8.35 -39.66 -10.70
CA GLN A 201 -9.33 -40.73 -10.97
C GLN A 201 -10.79 -40.27 -11.06
N GLN A 202 -11.04 -38.98 -10.81
CA GLN A 202 -12.37 -38.36 -10.89
C GLN A 202 -12.60 -37.53 -12.18
N LEU A 203 -11.60 -37.46 -13.06
CA LEU A 203 -11.64 -36.86 -14.38
C LEU A 203 -11.60 -37.98 -15.46
#